data_c780f6a3939fcd23d23a1923682b4e5b
#
_entry.id   c780f6a3939fcd23d23a1923682b4e5b
#
_cell.length_a   1.000
_cell.length_b   1.000
_cell.length_c   1.000
_cell.angle_alpha   90.00
_cell.angle_beta   90.00
_cell.angle_gamma   90.00
#
_symmetry.space_group_name_H-M   'P 1'
#
loop_
_entity.id
_entity.type
_entity.pdbx_description
1 polymer ?
#
loop_
_entity_poly.entity_id
_entity_poly.type
_entity_poly.pdbx_seq_one_letter_code
_entity_poly.pdbx_strand_id
1 'polypeptide(L)'
;MKATSTVQVENERLIVTEWRFAPGADTGHHVHAHDYVVVPLTSGTLQLEDAAGVKEAVLQAGVSYARRAGVAHNVINANDYEFRFVEIELK
;
A
#
# COMPACT_ATOMS: atom_id res chain seq x y z
N MET A 1 -11.66 9.14 5.37
CA MET A 1 -10.95 8.45 6.48
C MET A 1 -9.59 8.05 6.02
N LYS A 2 -8.58 8.25 6.84
CA LYS A 2 -7.20 7.93 6.47
C LYS A 2 -6.77 6.56 6.98
N ALA A 3 -5.98 5.85 6.17
CA ALA A 3 -5.27 4.68 6.62
C ALA A 3 -4.21 5.05 7.67
N THR A 4 -3.84 4.11 8.50
CA THR A 4 -2.82 4.29 9.54
C THR A 4 -1.54 3.59 9.12
N SER A 5 -0.41 4.28 9.24
CA SER A 5 0.91 3.72 8.94
C SER A 5 1.76 3.62 10.19
N THR A 6 2.49 2.53 10.33
CA THR A 6 3.43 2.32 11.43
C THR A 6 4.76 1.83 10.88
N VAL A 7 5.82 2.61 11.06
CA VAL A 7 7.17 2.19 10.66
C VAL A 7 7.66 1.15 11.65
N GLN A 8 8.01 -0.04 11.15
CA GLN A 8 8.47 -1.16 11.95
C GLN A 8 9.99 -1.29 11.93
N VAL A 9 10.62 -0.99 10.80
CA VAL A 9 12.06 -1.05 10.63
C VAL A 9 12.48 0.12 9.74
N GLU A 10 13.53 0.80 10.13
CA GLU A 10 14.16 1.81 9.27
C GLU A 10 15.66 1.80 9.49
N ASN A 11 16.42 1.69 8.41
CA ASN A 11 17.87 1.75 8.44
C ASN A 11 18.38 2.39 7.14
N GLU A 12 19.68 2.32 6.88
CA GLU A 12 20.29 2.93 5.69
C GLU A 12 19.91 2.25 4.37
N ARG A 13 19.24 1.07 4.42
CA ARG A 13 18.92 0.28 3.22
C ARG A 13 17.43 0.21 2.92
N LEU A 14 16.59 0.26 3.94
CA LEU A 14 15.16 0.05 3.75
C LEU A 14 14.31 0.70 4.83
N ILE A 15 13.02 0.83 4.52
CA ILE A 15 11.97 1.24 5.46
C ILE A 15 10.85 0.20 5.36
N VAL A 16 10.49 -0.41 6.48
CA VAL A 16 9.36 -1.35 6.55
C VAL A 16 8.21 -0.67 7.28
N THR A 17 7.09 -0.53 6.60
CA THR A 17 5.90 0.15 7.13
C THR A 17 4.69 -0.77 7.05
N GLU A 18 3.97 -0.95 8.14
CA GLU A 18 2.66 -1.59 8.12
C GLU A 18 1.60 -0.54 7.82
N TRP A 19 0.75 -0.83 6.85
CA TRP A 19 -0.42 -0.02 6.53
C TRP A 19 -1.69 -0.75 6.95
N ARG A 20 -2.58 -0.01 7.60
CA ARG A 20 -3.84 -0.54 8.12
C ARG A 20 -4.98 0.36 7.67
N PHE A 21 -5.98 -0.23 7.01
CA PHE A 21 -7.10 0.47 6.41
C PHE A 21 -8.41 -0.03 6.99
N ALA A 22 -9.17 0.83 7.64
CA ALA A 22 -10.58 0.55 7.90
C ALA A 22 -11.34 0.49 6.55
N PRO A 23 -12.54 -0.10 6.48
CA PRO A 23 -13.33 -0.10 5.26
C PRO A 23 -13.48 1.31 4.68
N GLY A 24 -13.14 1.49 3.41
CA GLY A 24 -13.21 2.78 2.72
C GLY A 24 -12.07 3.75 3.02
N ALA A 25 -11.15 3.41 3.92
CA ALA A 25 -10.03 4.28 4.24
C ALA A 25 -9.02 4.34 3.09
N ASP A 26 -8.27 5.43 3.00
CA ASP A 26 -7.29 5.65 1.95
C ASP A 26 -5.97 6.20 2.51
N THR A 27 -4.89 6.04 1.74
CA THR A 27 -3.57 6.58 2.09
C THR A 27 -3.48 8.09 1.86
N GLY A 28 -4.35 8.66 1.02
CA GLY A 28 -4.14 9.94 0.40
C GLY A 28 -3.22 9.82 -0.82
N HIS A 29 -3.25 10.81 -1.69
CA HIS A 29 -2.37 10.83 -2.86
C HIS A 29 -0.92 10.98 -2.41
N HIS A 30 -0.04 10.13 -2.96
CA HIS A 30 1.39 10.16 -2.63
C HIS A 30 2.22 9.68 -3.83
N VAL A 31 3.49 10.04 -3.82
CA VAL A 31 4.46 9.61 -4.83
C VAL A 31 5.53 8.79 -4.11
N HIS A 32 5.81 7.59 -4.64
CA HIS A 32 6.84 6.73 -4.08
C HIS A 32 8.23 7.20 -4.51
N ALA A 33 9.06 7.55 -3.52
CA ALA A 33 10.44 8.00 -3.76
C ALA A 33 11.41 6.83 -3.95
N HIS A 34 11.00 5.60 -3.63
CA HIS A 34 11.84 4.40 -3.66
C HIS A 34 11.14 3.27 -4.41
N ASP A 35 11.92 2.34 -4.93
CA ASP A 35 11.38 1.03 -5.30
C ASP A 35 10.85 0.36 -4.03
N TYR A 36 9.79 -0.43 -4.15
CA TYR A 36 9.18 -1.02 -2.97
C TYR A 36 8.53 -2.37 -3.26
N VAL A 37 8.44 -3.17 -2.21
CA VAL A 37 7.76 -4.46 -2.20
C VAL A 37 6.56 -4.35 -1.28
N VAL A 38 5.42 -4.89 -1.71
CA VAL A 38 4.21 -4.97 -0.90
C VAL A 38 3.96 -6.43 -0.55
N VAL A 39 3.75 -6.68 0.74
CA VAL A 39 3.38 -8.00 1.27
C VAL A 39 1.99 -7.86 1.90
N PRO A 40 0.92 -8.28 1.20
CA PRO A 40 -0.42 -8.26 1.78
C PRO A 40 -0.52 -9.20 2.98
N LEU A 41 -1.13 -8.71 4.06
CA LEU A 41 -1.48 -9.54 5.22
C LEU A 41 -2.95 -9.98 5.16
N THR A 42 -3.73 -9.33 4.32
CA THR A 42 -5.15 -9.58 4.11
C THR A 42 -5.38 -9.84 2.62
N SER A 43 -6.31 -10.73 2.28
CA SER A 43 -6.76 -10.91 0.91
C SER A 43 -7.94 -9.98 0.64
N GLY A 44 -7.98 -9.37 -0.54
CA GLY A 44 -9.07 -8.49 -0.92
C GLY A 44 -8.71 -7.56 -2.07
N THR A 45 -9.58 -6.58 -2.32
CA THR A 45 -9.45 -5.65 -3.43
C THR A 45 -9.09 -4.26 -2.93
N LEU A 46 -8.05 -3.67 -3.51
CA LEU A 46 -7.72 -2.26 -3.32
C LEU A 46 -8.06 -1.49 -4.59
N GLN A 47 -8.51 -0.26 -4.44
CA GLN A 47 -8.64 0.68 -5.56
C GLN A 47 -7.38 1.54 -5.61
N LEU A 48 -6.83 1.69 -6.80
CA LEU A 48 -5.65 2.52 -7.05
C LEU A 48 -6.08 3.67 -7.95
N GLU A 49 -6.00 4.87 -7.40
CA GLU A 49 -6.46 6.09 -8.05
C GLU A 49 -5.24 6.89 -8.50
N ASP A 50 -5.11 7.14 -9.79
CA ASP A 50 -4.02 7.93 -10.36
C ASP A 50 -4.55 8.90 -11.43
N ALA A 51 -3.67 9.60 -12.15
CA ALA A 51 -4.05 10.58 -13.16
C ALA A 51 -4.82 9.94 -14.33
N ALA A 52 -4.67 8.65 -14.58
CA ALA A 52 -5.36 7.92 -15.65
C ALA A 52 -6.73 7.39 -15.21
N GLY A 53 -7.07 7.48 -13.92
CA GLY A 53 -8.35 7.04 -13.37
C GLY A 53 -8.18 6.05 -12.22
N VAL A 54 -9.19 5.20 -12.03
CA VAL A 54 -9.24 4.23 -10.94
C VAL A 54 -9.07 2.82 -11.50
N LYS A 55 -8.16 2.05 -10.89
CA LYS A 55 -7.95 0.63 -11.21
C LYS A 55 -8.19 -0.18 -9.94
N GLU A 56 -8.55 -1.45 -10.14
CA GLU A 56 -8.65 -2.39 -9.03
C GLU A 56 -7.46 -3.34 -9.03
N ALA A 57 -6.93 -3.61 -7.83
CA ALA A 57 -5.89 -4.61 -7.62
C ALA A 57 -6.44 -5.65 -6.64
N VAL A 58 -6.48 -6.90 -7.05
CA VAL A 58 -6.88 -8.02 -6.19
C VAL A 58 -5.60 -8.60 -5.59
N LEU A 59 -5.50 -8.55 -4.25
CA LEU A 59 -4.34 -9.00 -3.52
C LEU A 59 -4.67 -10.26 -2.72
N GLN A 60 -3.65 -11.12 -2.55
CA GLN A 60 -3.76 -12.32 -1.73
C GLN A 60 -2.76 -12.25 -0.59
N ALA A 61 -3.22 -12.58 0.63
CA ALA A 61 -2.37 -12.61 1.80
C ALA A 61 -1.14 -13.50 1.56
N GLY A 62 0.04 -12.97 1.84
CA GLY A 62 1.31 -13.68 1.69
C GLY A 62 1.89 -13.69 0.27
N VAL A 63 1.19 -13.15 -0.72
CA VAL A 63 1.70 -13.08 -2.11
C VAL A 63 2.18 -11.66 -2.37
N SER A 64 3.50 -11.47 -2.37
CA SER A 64 4.12 -10.16 -2.52
C SER A 64 4.25 -9.75 -3.99
N TYR A 65 4.41 -8.45 -4.21
CA TYR A 65 4.74 -7.89 -5.51
C TYR A 65 5.64 -6.65 -5.33
N ALA A 66 6.30 -6.25 -6.40
CA ALA A 66 7.22 -5.11 -6.37
C ALA A 66 6.78 -4.04 -7.37
N ARG A 67 7.10 -2.79 -7.06
CA ARG A 67 6.89 -1.62 -7.93
C ARG A 67 8.11 -0.74 -7.89
N ARG A 68 8.26 0.09 -8.91
CA ARG A 68 9.39 1.01 -9.02
C ARG A 68 9.06 2.37 -8.43
N ALA A 69 10.11 3.10 -8.06
CA ALA A 69 10.00 4.50 -7.68
C ALA A 69 9.28 5.32 -8.77
N GLY A 70 8.60 6.37 -8.37
CA GLY A 70 7.88 7.26 -9.26
C GLY A 70 6.38 6.95 -9.39
N VAL A 71 5.91 5.84 -8.85
CA VAL A 71 4.47 5.55 -8.83
C VAL A 71 3.77 6.63 -7.98
N ALA A 72 2.74 7.25 -8.57
CA ALA A 72 1.94 8.28 -7.92
C ALA A 72 0.48 7.82 -7.89
N HIS A 73 -0.09 7.68 -6.70
CA HIS A 73 -1.45 7.17 -6.56
C HIS A 73 -2.04 7.47 -5.19
N ASN A 74 -3.36 7.20 -5.08
CA ASN A 74 -4.08 7.06 -3.82
C ASN A 74 -4.53 5.60 -3.72
N VAL A 75 -4.33 4.97 -2.58
CA VAL A 75 -4.72 3.57 -2.33
C VAL A 75 -5.91 3.55 -1.39
N ILE A 76 -7.00 2.88 -1.80
CA ILE A 76 -8.27 2.86 -1.09
C ILE A 76 -8.67 1.42 -0.81
N ASN A 77 -9.08 1.15 0.43
CA ASN A 77 -9.65 -0.16 0.80
C ASN A 77 -11.08 -0.26 0.26
N ALA A 78 -11.28 -1.09 -0.75
CA ALA A 78 -12.59 -1.31 -1.38
C ALA A 78 -13.36 -2.48 -0.76
N ASN A 79 -12.93 -2.99 0.39
CA ASN A 79 -13.56 -4.10 1.09
C ASN A 79 -14.42 -3.58 2.24
N ASP A 80 -15.33 -4.41 2.74
CA ASP A 80 -16.16 -4.10 3.90
C ASP A 80 -15.54 -4.63 5.22
N TYR A 81 -14.23 -4.87 5.22
CA TYR A 81 -13.45 -5.29 6.36
C TYR A 81 -12.09 -4.58 6.37
N GLU A 82 -11.38 -4.64 7.48
CA GLU A 82 -10.04 -4.06 7.62
C GLU A 82 -9.06 -4.75 6.66
N PHE A 83 -8.28 -3.95 5.93
CA PHE A 83 -7.21 -4.45 5.07
C PHE A 83 -5.85 -4.01 5.60
N ARG A 84 -4.87 -4.92 5.58
CA ARG A 84 -3.51 -4.63 6.03
C ARG A 84 -2.49 -5.16 5.05
N PHE A 85 -1.42 -4.41 4.88
CA PHE A 85 -0.23 -4.89 4.17
C PHE A 85 1.04 -4.28 4.76
N VAL A 86 2.16 -4.91 4.46
CA VAL A 86 3.48 -4.39 4.79
C VAL A 86 4.12 -3.89 3.51
N GLU A 87 4.67 -2.68 3.57
CA GLU A 87 5.40 -2.07 2.46
C GLU A 87 6.87 -1.98 2.84
N ILE A 88 7.73 -2.48 1.97
CA ILE A 88 9.18 -2.46 2.16
C ILE A 88 9.76 -1.54 1.09
N GLU A 89 10.18 -0.35 1.48
CA GLU A 89 10.81 0.61 0.58
C GLU A 89 12.32 0.38 0.58
N LEU A 90 12.91 0.33 -0.61
CA LEU A 90 14.33 0.05 -0.82
C LEU A 90 15.06 1.35 -1.10
N LYS A 91 15.92 1.76 -0.20
CA LYS A 91 16.69 3.01 -0.34
C LYS A 91 17.86 2.87 -1.32
#